data_a5e6cdf17809ad62fa5708fbc3a1af81
#
_entry.id   a5e6cdf17809ad62fa5708fbc3a1af81
#
_cell.length_a   1.000
_cell.length_b   1.000
_cell.length_c   1.000
_cell.angle_alpha   90.00
_cell.angle_beta   90.00
_cell.angle_gamma   90.00
#
_symmetry.space_group_name_H-M   'P 1'
#
loop_
_entity.id
_entity.type
_entity.pdbx_description
1 polymer ?
#
loop_
_entity_poly.entity_id
_entity_poly.type
_entity_poly.pdbx_seq_one_letter_code
_entity_poly.pdbx_strand_id
1 'polypeptide(L)'
;NLGFTYAYTIDDADGDTLTVVEELNDETIRTINNAPKGEELTVTITSEKLYALGLNSVNTLKITVTDGKGGTAYRRVTFKRTNSAPTISGQDKALGLKNGSFAENYTVSDVEGDNVVVTEFVDDVQIRSYQATLGQQETIELTREKWLSLTNGQHQLRIEAVDGNFATSVRVFSFSKKETVIKFELVAPEETDAAATKVLVTPTWKIEGAVAKVEACNNGFDAVPTWEDITAMVQINRVYNFTNKTKTASKWGVNIRFTITKNEGFEGEVSISGFGGAYE
;
A
#
# COMPACT_ATOMS: atom_id res chain seq x y z
N ASN A 1 -3.67 -1.93 25.41
CA ASN A 1 -3.22 -3.16 26.05
C ASN A 1 -1.75 -3.13 26.48
N LEU A 2 -1.30 -2.02 27.00
CA LEU A 2 -0.05 -1.92 27.75
C LEU A 2 -0.27 -2.46 29.18
N GLY A 3 0.80 -2.92 29.84
CA GLY A 3 0.75 -3.25 31.26
C GLY A 3 0.17 -2.08 32.08
N PHE A 4 -0.29 -2.35 33.27
CA PHE A 4 -0.91 -1.35 34.15
C PHE A 4 -0.39 -1.47 35.57
N THR A 5 -0.53 -0.38 36.33
CA THR A 5 -0.20 -0.32 37.75
C THR A 5 -1.48 -0.07 38.55
N TYR A 6 -1.66 -0.80 39.63
CA TYR A 6 -2.75 -0.61 40.60
C TYR A 6 -2.17 -0.13 41.92
N ALA A 7 -2.66 0.99 42.40
CA ALA A 7 -2.25 1.59 43.69
C ALA A 7 -3.23 1.21 44.80
N TYR A 8 -2.70 0.98 46.02
CA TYR A 8 -3.45 0.68 47.22
C TYR A 8 -2.72 1.13 48.49
N THR A 9 -3.45 1.29 49.57
CA THR A 9 -2.89 1.57 50.90
C THR A 9 -3.36 0.52 51.88
N ILE A 10 -2.53 0.24 52.88
CA ILE A 10 -2.83 -0.66 53.99
C ILE A 10 -2.61 0.06 55.31
N ASP A 11 -3.37 -0.33 56.30
CA ASP A 11 -3.19 0.18 57.67
C ASP A 11 -3.60 -0.90 58.67
N ASP A 12 -3.18 -0.71 59.92
CA ASP A 12 -3.51 -1.58 61.05
C ASP A 12 -3.71 -0.75 62.31
N ALA A 13 -4.87 -0.91 62.94
CA ALA A 13 -5.27 -0.12 64.11
C ALA A 13 -4.43 -0.39 65.38
N ASP A 14 -3.96 -1.61 65.54
CA ASP A 14 -3.18 -2.06 66.70
C ASP A 14 -1.67 -1.83 66.51
N GLY A 15 -1.29 -1.39 65.29
CA GLY A 15 0.09 -1.09 64.96
C GLY A 15 0.94 -2.32 64.65
N ASP A 16 0.34 -3.47 64.38
CA ASP A 16 1.03 -4.73 64.10
C ASP A 16 1.79 -4.70 62.77
N THR A 17 2.79 -5.55 62.66
CA THR A 17 3.58 -5.71 61.42
C THR A 17 2.79 -6.41 60.34
N LEU A 18 2.65 -5.77 59.20
CA LEU A 18 1.86 -6.29 58.08
C LEU A 18 2.72 -7.03 57.04
N THR A 19 2.19 -8.15 56.55
CA THR A 19 2.70 -8.82 55.38
C THR A 19 1.66 -8.74 54.27
N VAL A 20 2.08 -8.33 53.07
CA VAL A 20 1.24 -8.27 51.88
C VAL A 20 1.64 -9.37 50.91
N VAL A 21 0.65 -10.10 50.36
CA VAL A 21 0.82 -11.03 49.27
C VAL A 21 -0.02 -10.54 48.08
N GLU A 22 0.61 -10.34 46.95
CA GLU A 22 -0.02 -9.97 45.69
C GLU A 22 -0.07 -11.19 44.79
N GLU A 23 -1.24 -11.51 44.27
CA GLU A 23 -1.50 -12.71 43.44
C GLU A 23 -2.21 -12.30 42.13
N LEU A 24 -1.81 -12.90 41.02
CA LEU A 24 -2.49 -12.84 39.76
C LEU A 24 -3.04 -14.23 39.42
N ASN A 25 -4.37 -14.35 39.34
CA ASN A 25 -5.05 -15.63 39.11
C ASN A 25 -4.59 -16.74 40.10
N ASP A 26 -4.53 -16.38 41.38
CA ASP A 26 -4.08 -17.21 42.50
C ASP A 26 -2.58 -17.62 42.46
N GLU A 27 -1.79 -17.06 41.54
CA GLU A 27 -0.32 -17.20 41.49
C GLU A 27 0.33 -15.98 42.17
N THR A 28 1.21 -16.21 43.16
CA THR A 28 1.91 -15.14 43.88
C THR A 28 2.90 -14.43 42.95
N ILE A 29 2.73 -13.12 42.78
CA ILE A 29 3.63 -12.27 41.99
C ILE A 29 4.60 -11.48 42.84
N ARG A 30 4.22 -11.14 44.09
CA ARG A 30 5.10 -10.46 45.05
C ARG A 30 4.62 -10.68 46.51
N THR A 31 5.60 -10.79 47.42
CA THR A 31 5.36 -10.74 48.86
C THR A 31 6.16 -9.58 49.45
N ILE A 32 5.52 -8.75 50.28
CA ILE A 32 6.15 -7.62 50.96
C ILE A 32 6.05 -7.90 52.45
N ASN A 33 7.16 -8.24 53.10
CA ASN A 33 7.25 -8.38 54.54
C ASN A 33 7.50 -7.00 55.16
N ASN A 34 6.95 -6.75 56.36
CA ASN A 34 7.01 -5.45 57.04
C ASN A 34 6.53 -4.29 56.16
N ALA A 35 5.40 -4.49 55.46
CA ALA A 35 4.85 -3.52 54.52
C ALA A 35 4.53 -2.18 55.27
N PRO A 36 4.87 -1.02 54.64
CA PRO A 36 4.63 0.27 55.24
C PRO A 36 3.13 0.55 55.37
N LYS A 37 2.72 1.11 56.53
CA LYS A 37 1.33 1.47 56.83
C LYS A 37 1.08 2.93 56.46
N GLY A 38 -0.12 3.24 55.96
CA GLY A 38 -0.53 4.59 55.59
C GLY A 38 0.16 5.14 54.35
N GLU A 39 1.06 4.39 53.72
CA GLU A 39 1.76 4.78 52.48
C GLU A 39 1.13 4.10 51.27
N GLU A 40 1.26 4.74 50.09
CA GLU A 40 0.80 4.16 48.86
C GLU A 40 1.77 3.06 48.37
N LEU A 41 1.24 1.88 48.19
CA LEU A 41 1.90 0.74 47.55
C LEU A 41 1.35 0.56 46.12
N THR A 42 2.18 0.05 45.25
CA THR A 42 1.78 -0.23 43.84
C THR A 42 2.13 -1.64 43.46
N VAL A 43 1.23 -2.29 42.72
CA VAL A 43 1.48 -3.54 42.03
C VAL A 43 1.40 -3.30 40.50
N THR A 44 2.40 -3.79 39.78
CA THR A 44 2.47 -3.62 38.34
C THR A 44 2.27 -4.95 37.63
N ILE A 45 1.27 -5.02 36.76
CA ILE A 45 1.12 -6.09 35.75
C ILE A 45 1.82 -5.60 34.49
N THR A 46 2.98 -6.19 34.19
CA THR A 46 3.76 -5.83 33.00
C THR A 46 3.05 -6.26 31.73
N SER A 47 3.40 -5.67 30.58
CA SER A 47 2.88 -6.10 29.26
C SER A 47 3.14 -7.58 29.00
N GLU A 48 4.33 -8.08 29.36
CA GLU A 48 4.69 -9.49 29.22
C GLU A 48 3.73 -10.42 30.03
N LYS A 49 3.47 -10.07 31.31
CA LYS A 49 2.51 -10.83 32.13
C LYS A 49 1.09 -10.74 31.55
N LEU A 50 0.70 -9.55 31.08
CA LEU A 50 -0.61 -9.33 30.49
C LEU A 50 -0.79 -10.19 29.22
N TYR A 51 0.23 -10.25 28.35
CA TYR A 51 0.17 -11.02 27.09
C TYR A 51 0.20 -12.56 27.30
N ALA A 52 0.73 -13.03 28.43
CA ALA A 52 0.65 -14.42 28.81
C ALA A 52 -0.77 -14.87 29.21
N LEU A 53 -1.69 -13.92 29.52
CA LEU A 53 -3.08 -14.24 29.86
C LEU A 53 -3.90 -14.53 28.60
N GLY A 54 -4.94 -15.35 28.79
CA GLY A 54 -5.87 -15.66 27.69
C GLY A 54 -6.63 -14.43 27.20
N LEU A 55 -6.77 -14.29 25.90
CA LEU A 55 -7.54 -13.21 25.28
C LEU A 55 -9.02 -13.27 25.76
N ASN A 56 -9.57 -12.11 26.12
CA ASN A 56 -10.92 -11.95 26.66
C ASN A 56 -11.22 -12.73 27.96
N SER A 57 -10.24 -13.41 28.56
CA SER A 57 -10.39 -14.08 29.86
C SER A 57 -10.56 -13.06 30.97
N VAL A 58 -11.36 -13.42 31.98
CA VAL A 58 -11.45 -12.64 33.21
C VAL A 58 -10.29 -13.02 34.11
N ASN A 59 -9.48 -12.04 34.48
CA ASN A 59 -8.33 -12.20 35.36
C ASN A 59 -8.55 -11.48 36.67
N THR A 60 -7.94 -11.98 37.74
CA THR A 60 -8.08 -11.43 39.08
C THR A 60 -6.72 -11.08 39.65
N LEU A 61 -6.52 -9.81 39.98
CA LEU A 61 -5.46 -9.35 40.86
C LEU A 61 -6.02 -9.37 42.31
N LYS A 62 -5.41 -10.16 43.19
CA LYS A 62 -5.79 -10.25 44.60
C LYS A 62 -4.63 -9.75 45.45
N ILE A 63 -4.94 -8.90 46.40
CA ILE A 63 -4.01 -8.37 47.39
C ILE A 63 -4.50 -8.83 48.75
N THR A 64 -3.70 -9.61 49.43
CA THR A 64 -3.99 -10.14 50.76
C THR A 64 -3.03 -9.51 51.79
N VAL A 65 -3.55 -9.04 52.91
CA VAL A 65 -2.78 -8.45 54.02
C VAL A 65 -3.01 -9.27 55.27
N THR A 66 -1.94 -9.63 55.99
CA THR A 66 -2.00 -10.32 57.26
C THR A 66 -1.16 -9.62 58.32
N ASP A 67 -1.61 -9.60 59.58
CA ASP A 67 -0.92 -9.04 60.74
C ASP A 67 -0.03 -10.05 61.49
N GLY A 68 -0.01 -11.32 61.05
CA GLY A 68 0.72 -12.40 61.72
C GLY A 68 0.10 -12.89 63.04
N LYS A 69 -1.06 -12.32 63.45
CA LYS A 69 -1.78 -12.66 64.70
C LYS A 69 -3.17 -13.20 64.45
N GLY A 70 -3.55 -13.39 63.20
CA GLY A 70 -4.82 -14.00 62.79
C GLY A 70 -5.74 -13.02 62.04
N GLY A 71 -5.45 -11.74 62.04
CA GLY A 71 -6.14 -10.75 61.21
C GLY A 71 -5.74 -10.90 59.72
N THR A 72 -6.73 -10.91 58.85
CA THR A 72 -6.54 -10.99 57.41
C THR A 72 -7.57 -10.16 56.68
N ALA A 73 -7.12 -9.34 55.76
CA ALA A 73 -7.96 -8.60 54.82
C ALA A 73 -7.51 -8.82 53.39
N TYR A 74 -8.41 -8.72 52.43
CA TYR A 74 -8.04 -8.83 51.02
C TYR A 74 -8.86 -7.89 50.13
N ARG A 75 -8.30 -7.55 48.97
CA ARG A 75 -9.00 -6.86 47.88
C ARG A 75 -8.81 -7.64 46.59
N ARG A 76 -9.87 -7.70 45.74
CA ARG A 76 -9.82 -8.28 44.43
C ARG A 76 -10.16 -7.21 43.39
N VAL A 77 -9.38 -7.19 42.31
CA VAL A 77 -9.60 -6.36 41.15
C VAL A 77 -9.67 -7.28 39.92
N THR A 78 -10.75 -7.18 39.18
CA THR A 78 -10.92 -8.00 37.96
C THR A 78 -10.67 -7.19 36.72
N PHE A 79 -10.03 -7.77 35.73
CA PHE A 79 -9.78 -7.15 34.42
C PHE A 79 -9.80 -8.20 33.31
N LYS A 80 -9.86 -7.73 32.07
CA LYS A 80 -9.75 -8.59 30.89
C LYS A 80 -8.61 -8.12 30.03
N ARG A 81 -7.86 -9.05 29.45
CA ARG A 81 -6.99 -8.77 28.33
C ARG A 81 -7.86 -8.64 27.08
N THR A 82 -7.71 -7.55 26.31
CA THR A 82 -8.31 -7.36 25.01
C THR A 82 -7.23 -7.30 23.95
N ASN A 83 -7.56 -7.57 22.70
CA ASN A 83 -6.68 -7.37 21.56
C ASN A 83 -6.76 -5.93 21.07
N SER A 84 -5.66 -5.40 20.54
CA SER A 84 -5.61 -4.14 19.78
C SER A 84 -5.46 -4.45 18.30
N ALA A 85 -6.11 -3.67 17.47
CA ALA A 85 -5.85 -3.78 16.03
C ALA A 85 -4.41 -3.34 15.69
N PRO A 86 -3.79 -3.91 14.66
CA PRO A 86 -2.50 -3.43 14.19
C PRO A 86 -2.59 -1.96 13.76
N THR A 87 -1.48 -1.28 13.72
CA THR A 87 -1.42 0.13 13.31
C THR A 87 -0.67 0.25 11.99
N ILE A 88 -1.28 0.90 11.00
CA ILE A 88 -0.62 1.29 9.75
C ILE A 88 -0.17 2.75 9.90
N SER A 89 1.11 3.03 9.68
CA SER A 89 1.69 4.37 9.89
C SER A 89 1.05 5.43 8.98
N GLY A 90 0.89 6.65 9.49
CA GLY A 90 0.29 7.79 8.81
C GLY A 90 -1.24 7.77 8.84
N GLN A 91 -1.83 8.69 8.09
CA GLN A 91 -3.28 8.87 7.98
C GLN A 91 -3.71 8.65 6.52
N ASP A 92 -5.02 8.51 6.29
CA ASP A 92 -5.59 8.59 4.95
C ASP A 92 -5.15 9.85 4.24
N LYS A 93 -4.86 9.77 2.94
CA LYS A 93 -4.22 10.85 2.21
C LYS A 93 -4.80 11.01 0.81
N ALA A 94 -5.22 12.21 0.49
CA ALA A 94 -5.55 12.58 -0.89
C ALA A 94 -4.26 12.95 -1.63
N LEU A 95 -3.91 12.17 -2.66
CA LEU A 95 -2.69 12.36 -3.47
C LEU A 95 -2.89 13.31 -4.66
N GLY A 96 -4.15 13.72 -4.90
CA GLY A 96 -4.52 14.60 -6.00
C GLY A 96 -4.39 13.96 -7.38
N LEU A 97 -4.12 14.81 -8.40
CA LEU A 97 -3.96 14.36 -9.77
C LEU A 97 -2.61 13.65 -9.95
N LYS A 98 -2.64 12.47 -10.55
CA LYS A 98 -1.46 11.70 -10.96
C LYS A 98 -1.44 11.55 -12.48
N ASN A 99 -0.25 11.44 -13.03
CA ASN A 99 0.00 11.29 -14.47
C ASN A 99 0.90 10.10 -14.81
N GLY A 100 1.03 9.13 -13.93
CA GLY A 100 1.82 7.93 -14.12
C GLY A 100 1.87 7.06 -12.86
N SER A 101 2.64 5.98 -12.92
CA SER A 101 2.93 5.10 -11.78
C SER A 101 3.53 5.88 -10.61
N PHE A 102 3.22 5.46 -9.40
CA PHE A 102 3.74 6.04 -8.16
C PHE A 102 3.71 5.01 -7.04
N ALA A 103 4.34 5.35 -5.93
CA ALA A 103 4.40 4.52 -4.74
C ALA A 103 4.26 5.36 -3.48
N GLU A 104 3.73 4.78 -2.40
CA GLU A 104 3.63 5.37 -1.08
C GLU A 104 4.21 4.40 -0.03
N ASN A 105 4.97 4.95 0.91
CA ASN A 105 5.59 4.16 1.97
C ASN A 105 4.69 4.07 3.20
N TYR A 106 4.81 2.97 3.92
CA TYR A 106 4.15 2.73 5.20
C TYR A 106 4.93 1.74 6.05
N THR A 107 4.58 1.66 7.34
CA THR A 107 5.03 0.62 8.26
C THR A 107 3.82 0.04 8.96
N VAL A 108 3.90 -1.20 9.39
CA VAL A 108 2.87 -1.84 10.20
C VAL A 108 3.48 -2.18 11.55
N SER A 109 2.75 -1.91 12.61
CA SER A 109 3.11 -2.28 13.98
C SER A 109 1.92 -2.89 14.70
N ASP A 110 2.20 -3.73 15.66
CA ASP A 110 1.23 -4.33 16.54
C ASP A 110 1.75 -4.25 17.98
N VAL A 111 0.92 -3.79 18.89
CA VAL A 111 1.36 -3.52 20.28
C VAL A 111 1.54 -4.80 21.08
N GLU A 112 0.81 -5.85 20.72
CA GLU A 112 0.92 -7.20 21.29
C GLU A 112 2.04 -8.02 20.62
N GLY A 113 2.52 -7.57 19.46
CA GLY A 113 3.50 -8.29 18.65
C GLY A 113 2.91 -9.46 17.88
N ASP A 114 1.60 -9.43 17.64
CA ASP A 114 0.89 -10.48 16.92
C ASP A 114 1.34 -10.56 15.44
N ASN A 115 1.16 -11.74 14.85
CA ASN A 115 1.38 -11.91 13.42
C ASN A 115 0.34 -11.11 12.63
N VAL A 116 0.79 -10.23 11.75
CA VAL A 116 -0.09 -9.38 10.94
C VAL A 116 0.02 -9.75 9.46
N VAL A 117 -1.12 -10.02 8.84
CA VAL A 117 -1.23 -10.16 7.38
C VAL A 117 -1.65 -8.84 6.80
N VAL A 118 -0.89 -8.37 5.81
CA VAL A 118 -1.20 -7.15 5.04
C VAL A 118 -1.70 -7.54 3.67
N THR A 119 -2.78 -6.89 3.25
CA THR A 119 -3.32 -7.00 1.88
C THR A 119 -3.46 -5.61 1.28
N GLU A 120 -2.94 -5.45 0.07
CA GLU A 120 -2.96 -4.20 -0.70
C GLU A 120 -3.93 -4.31 -1.86
N PHE A 121 -4.64 -3.23 -2.14
CA PHE A 121 -5.68 -3.17 -3.17
C PHE A 121 -5.56 -1.90 -4.01
N VAL A 122 -6.01 -2.02 -5.27
CA VAL A 122 -6.34 -0.90 -6.16
C VAL A 122 -7.81 -1.03 -6.52
N ASP A 123 -8.65 -0.04 -6.20
CA ASP A 123 -10.10 -0.07 -6.43
C ASP A 123 -10.74 -1.40 -6.01
N ASP A 124 -10.43 -1.86 -4.78
CA ASP A 124 -10.86 -3.11 -4.18
C ASP A 124 -10.35 -4.40 -4.88
N VAL A 125 -9.54 -4.29 -5.93
CA VAL A 125 -8.84 -5.43 -6.52
C VAL A 125 -7.53 -5.66 -5.81
N GLN A 126 -7.35 -6.84 -5.22
CA GLN A 126 -6.10 -7.20 -4.54
C GLN A 126 -4.92 -7.20 -5.50
N ILE A 127 -3.82 -6.56 -5.09
CA ILE A 127 -2.57 -6.53 -5.84
C ILE A 127 -1.43 -7.27 -5.15
N ARG A 128 -1.43 -7.31 -3.81
CA ARG A 128 -0.43 -8.03 -3.00
C ARG A 128 -1.04 -8.48 -1.67
N SER A 129 -0.58 -9.63 -1.14
CA SER A 129 -0.83 -10.02 0.25
C SER A 129 0.40 -10.73 0.80
N TYR A 130 0.76 -10.43 2.06
CA TYR A 130 1.97 -10.96 2.69
C TYR A 130 1.89 -10.85 4.22
N GLN A 131 2.74 -11.61 4.91
CA GLN A 131 2.91 -11.45 6.36
C GLN A 131 3.91 -10.32 6.63
N ALA A 132 3.48 -9.33 7.40
CA ALA A 132 4.31 -8.17 7.71
C ALA A 132 5.46 -8.52 8.67
N THR A 133 6.61 -7.89 8.45
CA THR A 133 7.64 -7.75 9.47
C THR A 133 7.35 -6.44 10.22
N LEU A 134 6.95 -6.55 11.48
CA LEU A 134 6.55 -5.36 12.27
C LEU A 134 7.68 -4.33 12.35
N GLY A 135 7.34 -3.07 12.13
CA GLY A 135 8.27 -1.94 12.14
C GLY A 135 9.12 -1.79 10.87
N GLN A 136 9.09 -2.74 9.94
CA GLN A 136 9.79 -2.61 8.65
C GLN A 136 9.01 -1.69 7.72
N GLN A 137 9.73 -0.83 6.99
CA GLN A 137 9.13 -0.01 5.95
C GLN A 137 8.79 -0.87 4.74
N GLU A 138 7.55 -0.75 4.29
CA GLU A 138 6.98 -1.35 3.10
C GLU A 138 6.51 -0.26 2.13
N THR A 139 6.21 -0.67 0.91
CA THR A 139 5.78 0.24 -0.14
C THR A 139 4.59 -0.36 -0.88
N ILE A 140 3.48 0.39 -0.94
CA ILE A 140 2.39 0.10 -1.89
C ILE A 140 2.68 0.82 -3.20
N GLU A 141 2.70 0.07 -4.29
CA GLU A 141 3.06 0.59 -5.61
C GLU A 141 1.91 0.42 -6.61
N LEU A 142 1.55 1.51 -7.27
CA LEU A 142 0.77 1.48 -8.50
C LEU A 142 1.73 1.39 -9.68
N THR A 143 1.99 0.17 -10.16
CA THR A 143 2.89 -0.09 -11.30
C THR A 143 2.38 0.56 -12.59
N ARG A 144 3.27 0.75 -13.57
CA ARG A 144 2.89 1.27 -14.89
C ARG A 144 1.80 0.42 -15.56
N GLU A 145 1.88 -0.89 -15.45
CA GLU A 145 0.89 -1.80 -16.04
C GLU A 145 -0.50 -1.57 -15.43
N LYS A 146 -0.58 -1.52 -14.09
CA LYS A 146 -1.83 -1.22 -13.38
C LYS A 146 -2.32 0.19 -13.69
N TRP A 147 -1.44 1.18 -13.71
CA TRP A 147 -1.79 2.54 -14.11
C TRP A 147 -2.48 2.58 -15.48
N LEU A 148 -1.92 1.88 -16.49
CA LEU A 148 -2.48 1.84 -17.84
C LEU A 148 -3.84 1.14 -17.90
N SER A 149 -4.12 0.18 -17.02
CA SER A 149 -5.40 -0.53 -16.97
C SER A 149 -6.53 0.27 -16.30
N LEU A 150 -6.22 1.32 -15.52
CA LEU A 150 -7.23 2.17 -14.90
C LEU A 150 -7.88 3.10 -15.91
N THR A 151 -9.17 3.39 -15.74
CA THR A 151 -9.88 4.44 -16.48
C THR A 151 -9.46 5.84 -16.00
N ASN A 152 -9.84 6.90 -16.71
CA ASN A 152 -9.78 8.24 -16.13
C ASN A 152 -10.85 8.39 -15.05
N GLY A 153 -10.50 9.04 -13.94
CA GLY A 153 -11.42 9.25 -12.83
C GLY A 153 -10.75 9.16 -11.46
N GLN A 154 -11.58 8.98 -10.44
CA GLN A 154 -11.14 8.80 -9.06
C GLN A 154 -10.82 7.33 -8.80
N HIS A 155 -9.73 7.11 -8.08
CA HIS A 155 -9.20 5.80 -7.71
C HIS A 155 -8.67 5.82 -6.29
N GLN A 156 -8.45 4.62 -5.73
CA GLN A 156 -7.84 4.48 -4.41
C GLN A 156 -6.84 3.33 -4.36
N LEU A 157 -5.77 3.53 -3.61
CA LEU A 157 -4.96 2.46 -3.04
C LEU A 157 -5.42 2.22 -1.62
N ARG A 158 -5.62 0.98 -1.23
CA ARG A 158 -6.04 0.60 0.13
C ARG A 158 -5.10 -0.44 0.69
N ILE A 159 -4.65 -0.21 1.92
CA ILE A 159 -3.87 -1.14 2.72
C ILE A 159 -4.78 -1.64 3.82
N GLU A 160 -4.88 -2.94 3.99
CA GLU A 160 -5.60 -3.60 5.07
C GLU A 160 -4.61 -4.47 5.85
N ALA A 161 -4.55 -4.28 7.16
CA ALA A 161 -3.71 -5.05 8.06
C ALA A 161 -4.61 -5.80 9.05
N VAL A 162 -4.46 -7.12 9.13
CA VAL A 162 -5.26 -8.01 9.99
C VAL A 162 -4.32 -8.82 10.84
N ASP A 163 -4.50 -8.78 12.17
CA ASP A 163 -3.72 -9.61 13.11
C ASP A 163 -4.24 -11.04 13.23
N GLY A 164 -3.51 -11.86 13.99
CA GLY A 164 -3.88 -13.26 14.24
C GLY A 164 -5.18 -13.45 15.04
N ASN A 165 -5.73 -12.40 15.62
CA ASN A 165 -6.99 -12.37 16.37
C ASN A 165 -8.12 -11.67 15.59
N PHE A 166 -7.91 -11.41 14.29
CA PHE A 166 -8.86 -10.81 13.34
C PHE A 166 -9.21 -9.34 13.62
N ALA A 167 -8.44 -8.61 14.42
CA ALA A 167 -8.58 -7.17 14.49
C ALA A 167 -7.93 -6.53 13.27
N THR A 168 -8.60 -5.52 12.71
CA THR A 168 -8.27 -4.97 11.39
C THR A 168 -8.04 -3.48 11.45
N SER A 169 -7.04 -3.00 10.72
CA SER A 169 -6.83 -1.60 10.41
C SER A 169 -6.74 -1.38 8.90
N VAL A 170 -7.18 -0.21 8.47
CA VAL A 170 -7.21 0.18 7.06
C VAL A 170 -6.59 1.56 6.89
N ARG A 171 -5.84 1.76 5.79
CA ARG A 171 -5.37 3.06 5.35
C ARG A 171 -5.62 3.23 3.85
N VAL A 172 -6.10 4.42 3.45
CA VAL A 172 -6.51 4.72 2.09
C VAL A 172 -5.72 5.90 1.53
N PHE A 173 -5.29 5.77 0.27
CA PHE A 173 -4.76 6.85 -0.55
C PHE A 173 -5.69 7.07 -1.73
N SER A 174 -6.36 8.22 -1.81
CA SER A 174 -7.20 8.57 -2.95
C SER A 174 -6.42 9.38 -3.97
N PHE A 175 -6.65 9.15 -5.25
CA PHE A 175 -6.02 9.89 -6.34
C PHE A 175 -6.96 10.01 -7.55
N SER A 176 -6.64 10.94 -8.44
CA SER A 176 -7.33 11.09 -9.72
C SER A 176 -6.38 10.75 -10.86
N LYS A 177 -6.85 9.97 -11.83
CA LYS A 177 -6.19 9.77 -13.12
C LYS A 177 -6.82 10.66 -14.17
N LYS A 178 -6.01 11.40 -14.93
CA LYS A 178 -6.47 12.18 -16.08
C LYS A 178 -5.43 12.08 -17.19
N GLU A 179 -5.59 11.09 -18.05
CA GLU A 179 -4.76 10.92 -19.24
C GLU A 179 -5.47 11.58 -20.43
N THR A 180 -4.75 12.47 -21.11
CA THR A 180 -5.23 13.17 -22.30
C THR A 180 -4.45 12.81 -23.55
N VAL A 181 -3.37 12.03 -23.41
CA VAL A 181 -2.49 11.68 -24.53
C VAL A 181 -2.21 10.18 -24.54
N ILE A 182 -2.46 9.54 -25.68
CA ILE A 182 -2.00 8.19 -26.01
C ILE A 182 -0.74 8.34 -26.85
N LYS A 183 0.38 7.78 -26.38
CA LYS A 183 1.64 7.82 -27.14
C LYS A 183 2.33 6.46 -27.05
N PHE A 184 2.65 5.90 -28.20
CA PHE A 184 3.40 4.65 -28.30
C PHE A 184 4.14 4.55 -29.63
N GLU A 185 5.12 3.65 -29.69
CA GLU A 185 5.86 3.26 -30.88
C GLU A 185 6.10 1.75 -30.85
N LEU A 186 6.51 1.15 -31.96
CA LEU A 186 6.96 -0.24 -31.96
C LEU A 186 8.14 -0.41 -31.00
N VAL A 187 8.14 -1.51 -30.23
CA VAL A 187 9.19 -1.82 -29.25
C VAL A 187 10.57 -1.94 -29.93
N ALA A 188 10.57 -2.44 -31.17
CA ALA A 188 11.75 -2.50 -32.03
C ALA A 188 11.35 -2.20 -33.48
N PRO A 189 12.22 -1.57 -34.25
CA PRO A 189 12.01 -1.42 -35.69
C PRO A 189 11.93 -2.77 -36.38
N GLU A 190 11.05 -2.89 -37.40
CA GLU A 190 11.01 -4.03 -38.30
C GLU A 190 12.17 -3.94 -39.23
N GLU A 191 13.07 -4.93 -39.23
CA GLU A 191 14.30 -4.96 -40.06
C GLU A 191 13.96 -5.16 -41.52
N THR A 192 14.65 -4.42 -42.40
CA THR A 192 14.48 -4.51 -43.86
C THR A 192 15.83 -4.65 -44.55
N ASP A 193 15.88 -5.41 -45.67
CA ASP A 193 17.12 -5.63 -46.41
C ASP A 193 17.62 -4.34 -47.08
N ALA A 194 16.71 -3.46 -47.49
CA ALA A 194 16.99 -2.18 -48.10
C ALA A 194 16.14 -1.07 -47.47
N ALA A 195 16.42 0.20 -47.81
CA ALA A 195 15.56 1.29 -47.42
C ALA A 195 14.13 1.08 -47.91
N ALA A 196 13.17 0.95 -47.00
CA ALA A 196 11.78 0.96 -47.40
C ALA A 196 11.46 2.28 -48.12
N THR A 197 10.84 2.19 -49.29
CA THR A 197 10.46 3.36 -50.09
C THR A 197 9.05 3.83 -49.81
N LYS A 198 8.20 2.92 -49.32
CA LYS A 198 6.80 3.19 -49.02
C LYS A 198 6.36 2.53 -47.74
N VAL A 199 5.33 3.11 -47.10
CA VAL A 199 4.64 2.49 -45.96
C VAL A 199 3.14 2.76 -46.05
N LEU A 200 2.34 1.74 -45.71
CA LEU A 200 0.91 1.85 -45.45
C LEU A 200 0.68 1.53 -43.99
N VAL A 201 -0.06 2.36 -43.28
CA VAL A 201 -0.45 2.14 -41.87
C VAL A 201 -1.95 2.28 -41.76
N THR A 202 -2.61 1.26 -41.25
CA THR A 202 -4.07 1.20 -41.09
C THR A 202 -4.43 0.96 -39.61
N PRO A 203 -4.72 2.00 -38.83
CA PRO A 203 -5.13 1.86 -37.43
C PRO A 203 -6.62 1.49 -37.32
N THR A 204 -6.94 0.77 -36.25
CA THR A 204 -8.30 0.60 -35.75
C THR A 204 -8.47 1.49 -34.53
N TRP A 205 -9.06 2.64 -34.70
CA TRP A 205 -9.15 3.68 -33.68
C TRP A 205 -10.50 4.40 -33.62
N LYS A 206 -10.75 5.06 -32.50
CA LYS A 206 -11.84 6.01 -32.28
C LYS A 206 -11.23 7.31 -31.81
N ILE A 207 -11.13 8.29 -32.71
CA ILE A 207 -10.39 9.54 -32.48
C ILE A 207 -11.27 10.80 -32.66
N GLU A 208 -12.61 10.63 -32.63
CA GLU A 208 -13.50 11.78 -32.54
C GLU A 208 -13.16 12.61 -31.31
N GLY A 209 -13.05 13.93 -31.46
CA GLY A 209 -12.64 14.82 -30.37
C GLY A 209 -11.17 14.67 -29.94
N ALA A 210 -10.31 14.21 -30.84
CA ALA A 210 -8.87 14.14 -30.65
C ALA A 210 -8.09 14.57 -31.89
N VAL A 211 -6.82 14.95 -31.69
CA VAL A 211 -5.84 15.17 -32.74
C VAL A 211 -4.88 13.99 -32.75
N ALA A 212 -4.79 13.31 -33.88
CA ALA A 212 -3.82 12.24 -34.09
C ALA A 212 -2.63 12.75 -34.89
N LYS A 213 -1.42 12.34 -34.51
CA LYS A 213 -0.19 12.43 -35.27
C LYS A 213 0.40 11.05 -35.42
N VAL A 214 0.68 10.63 -36.64
CA VAL A 214 1.32 9.34 -36.95
C VAL A 214 2.59 9.63 -37.71
N GLU A 215 3.70 9.08 -37.23
CA GLU A 215 5.02 9.27 -37.86
C GLU A 215 5.63 7.88 -38.13
N ALA A 216 6.36 7.78 -39.24
CA ALA A 216 7.12 6.60 -39.57
C ALA A 216 8.56 6.98 -39.94
N CYS A 217 9.48 6.05 -39.82
CA CYS A 217 10.84 6.16 -40.31
C CYS A 217 11.25 4.87 -40.97
N ASN A 218 12.16 4.95 -41.96
CA ASN A 218 12.75 3.77 -42.63
C ASN A 218 14.19 3.49 -42.18
N ASN A 219 14.74 4.33 -41.28
CA ASN A 219 16.05 4.19 -40.63
C ASN A 219 15.90 4.00 -39.11
N GLY A 220 14.95 3.19 -38.68
CA GLY A 220 14.56 3.05 -37.28
C GLY A 220 15.66 2.54 -36.36
N PHE A 221 16.73 1.93 -36.87
CA PHE A 221 17.89 1.49 -36.08
C PHE A 221 18.94 2.57 -35.84
N ASP A 222 18.79 3.76 -36.46
CA ASP A 222 19.68 4.88 -36.20
C ASP A 222 19.52 5.37 -34.75
N ALA A 223 20.60 5.88 -34.14
CA ALA A 223 20.52 6.49 -32.83
C ALA A 223 19.54 7.67 -32.76
N VAL A 224 19.35 8.37 -33.90
CA VAL A 224 18.36 9.42 -34.11
C VAL A 224 17.67 9.14 -35.44
N PRO A 225 16.55 8.38 -35.45
CA PRO A 225 15.80 8.10 -36.67
C PRO A 225 15.20 9.34 -37.31
N THR A 226 15.07 9.34 -38.61
CA THR A 226 14.41 10.41 -39.38
C THR A 226 12.91 10.13 -39.47
N TRP A 227 12.17 10.71 -38.54
CA TRP A 227 10.71 10.58 -38.48
C TRP A 227 10.02 11.47 -39.49
N GLU A 228 9.16 10.89 -40.31
CA GLU A 228 8.35 11.58 -41.31
C GLU A 228 6.88 11.53 -40.89
N ASP A 229 6.17 12.67 -40.96
CA ASP A 229 4.74 12.75 -40.64
C ASP A 229 3.91 12.12 -41.76
N ILE A 230 3.25 11.02 -41.45
CA ILE A 230 2.41 10.26 -42.38
C ILE A 230 0.91 10.41 -42.07
N THR A 231 0.54 11.28 -41.13
CA THR A 231 -0.83 11.42 -40.60
C THR A 231 -1.88 11.56 -41.70
N ALA A 232 -1.66 12.43 -42.67
CA ALA A 232 -2.62 12.70 -43.74
C ALA A 232 -2.88 11.45 -44.58
N MET A 233 -1.85 10.62 -44.84
CA MET A 233 -1.99 9.39 -45.61
C MET A 233 -2.69 8.29 -44.83
N VAL A 234 -2.41 8.21 -43.52
CA VAL A 234 -3.08 7.28 -42.61
C VAL A 234 -4.59 7.58 -42.50
N GLN A 235 -4.97 8.84 -42.39
CA GLN A 235 -6.38 9.28 -42.29
C GLN A 235 -7.20 8.92 -43.54
N ILE A 236 -6.60 8.89 -44.68
CA ILE A 236 -7.28 8.53 -45.95
C ILE A 236 -6.93 7.11 -46.44
N ASN A 237 -6.28 6.30 -45.62
CA ASN A 237 -5.86 4.94 -45.89
C ASN A 237 -5.06 4.82 -47.21
N ARG A 238 -4.01 5.62 -47.34
CA ARG A 238 -3.12 5.69 -48.49
C ARG A 238 -1.67 5.43 -48.12
N VAL A 239 -0.93 4.92 -49.10
CA VAL A 239 0.50 4.72 -48.99
C VAL A 239 1.24 6.04 -48.88
N TYR A 240 2.19 6.13 -47.94
CA TYR A 240 3.15 7.21 -47.85
C TYR A 240 4.48 6.81 -48.54
N ASN A 241 5.11 7.73 -49.29
CA ASN A 241 6.42 7.52 -49.90
C ASN A 241 7.47 8.20 -49.03
N PHE A 242 8.44 7.43 -48.50
CA PHE A 242 9.54 7.98 -47.70
C PHE A 242 10.42 8.91 -48.53
N THR A 243 10.81 10.01 -47.92
CA THR A 243 11.76 10.98 -48.45
C THR A 243 13.19 10.68 -48.00
N ASN A 244 13.36 10.07 -46.83
CA ASN A 244 14.67 9.70 -46.29
C ASN A 244 15.32 8.58 -47.11
N LYS A 245 16.60 8.76 -47.50
CA LYS A 245 17.40 7.80 -48.26
C LYS A 245 18.72 7.47 -47.57
N THR A 246 18.88 7.83 -46.30
CA THR A 246 20.14 7.68 -45.56
C THR A 246 19.92 6.99 -44.22
N LYS A 247 20.96 6.28 -43.78
CA LYS A 247 21.04 5.69 -42.46
C LYS A 247 22.45 5.84 -41.91
N THR A 248 22.58 5.79 -40.57
CA THR A 248 23.84 5.74 -39.85
C THR A 248 24.11 4.37 -39.22
N ALA A 249 23.04 3.61 -38.95
CA ALA A 249 23.14 2.25 -38.46
C ALA A 249 23.59 1.23 -39.54
N SER A 250 24.00 0.03 -39.12
CA SER A 250 24.41 -1.02 -40.01
C SER A 250 23.29 -1.57 -40.91
N LYS A 251 22.03 -1.45 -40.47
CA LYS A 251 20.85 -2.00 -41.10
C LYS A 251 19.71 -0.98 -41.24
N TRP A 252 18.82 -1.23 -42.16
CA TRP A 252 17.59 -0.50 -42.34
C TRP A 252 16.48 -1.09 -41.49
N GLY A 253 15.48 -0.29 -41.13
CA GLY A 253 14.28 -0.80 -40.46
C GLY A 253 13.18 0.24 -40.37
N VAL A 254 11.94 -0.22 -40.50
CA VAL A 254 10.75 0.61 -40.36
C VAL A 254 10.30 0.66 -38.91
N ASN A 255 10.07 1.85 -38.42
CA ASN A 255 9.40 2.06 -37.12
C ASN A 255 8.24 3.05 -37.28
N ILE A 256 7.23 2.92 -36.41
CA ILE A 256 6.01 3.70 -36.47
C ILE A 256 5.70 4.15 -35.03
N ARG A 257 5.31 5.44 -34.89
CA ARG A 257 4.85 5.97 -33.63
C ARG A 257 3.55 6.75 -33.78
N PHE A 258 2.75 6.70 -32.74
CA PHE A 258 1.46 7.37 -32.64
C PHE A 258 1.49 8.37 -31.48
N THR A 259 0.91 9.52 -31.69
CA THR A 259 0.55 10.47 -30.63
C THR A 259 -0.89 10.92 -30.88
N ILE A 260 -1.79 10.56 -29.96
CA ILE A 260 -3.22 10.93 -30.03
C ILE A 260 -3.51 11.79 -28.81
N THR A 261 -3.87 13.05 -29.03
CA THR A 261 -4.18 14.01 -27.97
C THR A 261 -5.67 14.29 -27.96
N LYS A 262 -6.33 14.00 -26.86
CA LYS A 262 -7.75 14.30 -26.65
C LYS A 262 -7.93 15.82 -26.52
N ASN A 263 -8.93 16.36 -27.22
CA ASN A 263 -9.25 17.78 -27.15
C ASN A 263 -9.77 18.17 -25.76
N GLU A 264 -9.43 19.35 -25.30
CA GLU A 264 -9.93 19.88 -24.04
C GLU A 264 -11.47 19.96 -24.07
N GLY A 265 -12.10 19.51 -22.96
CA GLY A 265 -13.55 19.49 -22.82
C GLY A 265 -14.28 18.37 -23.57
N PHE A 266 -13.60 17.54 -24.35
CA PHE A 266 -14.25 16.38 -24.96
C PHE A 266 -14.40 15.25 -23.93
N GLU A 267 -15.63 14.82 -23.66
CA GLU A 267 -15.94 13.76 -22.67
C GLU A 267 -16.08 12.35 -23.30
N GLY A 268 -16.10 12.26 -24.64
CA GLY A 268 -16.19 10.98 -25.36
C GLY A 268 -14.95 10.09 -25.21
N GLU A 269 -15.08 8.86 -25.61
CA GLU A 269 -13.96 7.90 -25.66
C GLU A 269 -13.02 8.22 -26.81
N VAL A 270 -11.72 8.18 -26.53
CA VAL A 270 -10.63 8.19 -27.51
C VAL A 270 -9.81 6.95 -27.30
N SER A 271 -9.72 6.08 -28.33
CA SER A 271 -9.04 4.79 -28.21
C SER A 271 -8.37 4.37 -29.51
N ILE A 272 -7.34 3.53 -29.38
CA ILE A 272 -6.75 2.75 -30.48
C ILE A 272 -6.64 1.30 -30.01
N SER A 273 -7.24 0.36 -30.73
CA SER A 273 -7.26 -1.06 -30.39
C SER A 273 -6.20 -1.88 -31.14
N GLY A 274 -5.61 -1.29 -32.16
CA GLY A 274 -4.54 -1.91 -32.93
C GLY A 274 -4.24 -1.17 -34.22
N PHE A 275 -3.22 -1.60 -34.91
CA PHE A 275 -2.93 -1.17 -36.29
C PHE A 275 -2.25 -2.30 -37.06
N GLY A 276 -2.39 -2.28 -38.37
CA GLY A 276 -1.66 -3.09 -39.30
C GLY A 276 -0.95 -2.21 -40.28
N GLY A 277 -0.07 -2.82 -41.11
CA GLY A 277 0.63 -2.07 -42.12
C GLY A 277 1.40 -2.98 -43.07
N ALA A 278 1.93 -2.36 -44.12
CA ALA A 278 2.84 -2.96 -45.07
C ALA A 278 3.87 -1.92 -45.53
N TYR A 279 5.04 -2.38 -45.95
CA TYR A 279 6.10 -1.55 -46.52
C TYR A 279 6.68 -2.19 -47.76
N GLU A 280 7.28 -1.37 -48.61
CA GLU A 280 7.96 -1.78 -49.87
C GLU A 280 9.31 -1.11 -49.98
#